data_d6286647719420b64cf29bc1b94b35ea
#
_entry.id   d6286647719420b64cf29bc1b94b35ea
#
_cell.length_a   1.000
_cell.length_b   1.000
_cell.length_c   1.000
_cell.angle_alpha   90.00
_cell.angle_beta   90.00
_cell.angle_gamma   90.00
#
_symmetry.space_group_name_H-M   'P 1'
#
loop_
_entity.id
_entity.type
_entity.pdbx_description
1 polymer ?
#
loop_
_entity_poly.entity_id
_entity_poly.type
_entity_poly.pdbx_seq_one_letter_code
_entity_poly.pdbx_strand_id
1 'polypeptide(L)'
;IIDWRLPDMNGIEVTRQIRSLHDDTPIIILTAYDWSDIEAEAKAAGVTAFCSKPMFLSDLRDALLTATGHAPTAAEPDVLPEAQADFRGRHVLLVEDNELNREIAVEILHEYGFLVDTAENGAIAVDKVRSSPADRYDLVLMDIQMPVMDGYTATQRIRALNDPARAAVPIVAMTANVFEEERKRAFDCGMNAFLSKPLVIDALIATLRDILH
;
A
#
# COMPACT_ATOMS: atom_id res chain seq x y z
N ILE A 1 19.88 2.81 13.04
CA ILE A 1 18.78 1.91 12.67
C ILE A 1 19.31 0.49 12.66
N ILE A 2 18.63 -0.46 13.31
CA ILE A 2 19.05 -1.86 13.51
C ILE A 2 17.93 -2.79 13.03
N ASP A 3 18.28 -3.82 12.28
CA ASP A 3 17.32 -4.88 11.95
C ASP A 3 17.02 -5.72 13.19
N TRP A 4 15.75 -6.11 13.39
CA TRP A 4 15.35 -7.03 14.45
C TRP A 4 16.08 -8.36 14.35
N ARG A 5 16.23 -8.92 13.13
CA ARG A 5 16.91 -10.20 12.89
C ARG A 5 18.26 -9.98 12.25
N LEU A 6 19.30 -10.16 13.02
CA LEU A 6 20.69 -10.26 12.57
C LEU A 6 21.14 -11.72 12.67
N PRO A 7 22.18 -12.13 11.95
CA PRO A 7 22.61 -13.54 11.90
C PRO A 7 22.97 -14.13 13.26
N ASP A 8 23.58 -13.35 14.14
CA ASP A 8 24.18 -13.84 15.39
C ASP A 8 23.45 -13.39 16.66
N MET A 9 22.59 -12.34 16.58
CA MET A 9 21.87 -11.78 17.72
C MET A 9 20.64 -10.97 17.27
N ASN A 10 19.73 -10.70 18.18
CA ASN A 10 18.58 -9.84 17.86
C ASN A 10 18.86 -8.34 18.16
N GLY A 11 17.97 -7.47 17.63
CA GLY A 11 18.12 -6.03 17.77
C GLY A 11 18.15 -5.52 19.22
N ILE A 12 17.47 -6.21 20.16
CA ILE A 12 17.50 -5.86 21.60
C ILE A 12 18.88 -6.17 22.20
N GLU A 13 19.47 -7.30 21.87
CA GLU A 13 20.81 -7.67 22.34
C GLU A 13 21.86 -6.69 21.84
N VAL A 14 21.81 -6.29 20.56
CA VAL A 14 22.68 -5.25 20.01
C VAL A 14 22.47 -3.92 20.76
N THR A 15 21.23 -3.55 21.03
CA THR A 15 20.91 -2.34 21.79
C THR A 15 21.53 -2.35 23.17
N ARG A 16 21.41 -3.47 23.90
CA ARG A 16 22.04 -3.62 25.24
C ARG A 16 23.56 -3.48 25.16
N GLN A 17 24.21 -4.04 24.14
CA GLN A 17 25.65 -3.89 23.96
C GLN A 17 26.05 -2.44 23.70
N ILE A 18 25.31 -1.72 22.83
CA ILE A 18 25.55 -0.29 22.58
C ILE A 18 25.39 0.51 23.88
N ARG A 19 24.34 0.27 24.64
CA ARG A 19 24.11 0.97 25.91
C ARG A 19 25.18 0.65 26.99
N SER A 20 25.75 -0.55 26.94
CA SER A 20 26.87 -0.90 27.85
C SER A 20 28.14 -0.10 27.56
N LEU A 21 28.28 0.47 26.40
CA LEU A 21 29.38 1.38 26.03
C LEU A 21 29.10 2.83 26.42
N HIS A 22 28.05 3.11 27.18
CA HIS A 22 27.59 4.45 27.57
C HIS A 22 27.26 5.34 26.36
N ASP A 23 26.79 4.73 25.30
CA ASP A 23 26.33 5.41 24.06
C ASP A 23 24.81 5.61 24.12
N ASP A 24 24.37 6.86 24.22
CA ASP A 24 22.97 7.28 24.27
C ASP A 24 22.38 7.60 22.89
N THR A 25 23.08 7.28 21.81
CA THR A 25 22.59 7.47 20.45
C THR A 25 21.21 6.86 20.26
N PRO A 26 20.23 7.59 19.70
CA PRO A 26 18.91 7.05 19.44
C PRO A 26 18.94 5.78 18.58
N ILE A 27 18.21 4.76 19.00
CA ILE A 27 18.16 3.46 18.31
C ILE A 27 16.75 3.18 17.81
N ILE A 28 16.62 2.94 16.51
CA ILE A 28 15.38 2.52 15.86
C ILE A 28 15.52 1.06 15.43
N ILE A 29 14.58 0.21 15.82
CA ILE A 29 14.53 -1.19 15.38
C ILE A 29 13.58 -1.34 14.20
N LEU A 30 14.05 -2.00 13.11
CA LEU A 30 13.23 -2.43 11.98
C LEU A 30 12.72 -3.85 12.22
N THR A 31 11.41 -4.07 12.17
CA THR A 31 10.80 -5.39 12.36
C THR A 31 9.73 -5.70 11.32
N ALA A 32 9.66 -6.97 10.92
CA ALA A 32 8.59 -7.49 10.06
C ALA A 32 7.43 -8.13 10.87
N TYR A 33 7.49 -8.07 12.20
CA TYR A 33 6.52 -8.68 13.11
C TYR A 33 5.82 -7.62 13.95
N ASP A 34 4.66 -7.96 14.46
CA ASP A 34 4.02 -7.19 15.53
C ASP A 34 4.98 -7.15 16.73
N TRP A 35 5.35 -5.94 17.15
CA TRP A 35 6.31 -5.68 18.22
C TRP A 35 5.64 -5.49 19.57
N SER A 36 4.30 -5.59 19.64
CA SER A 36 3.52 -5.40 20.86
C SER A 36 4.01 -6.30 22.00
N ASP A 37 4.38 -7.54 21.67
CA ASP A 37 4.84 -8.54 22.65
C ASP A 37 6.25 -8.25 23.18
N ILE A 38 7.07 -7.50 22.46
CA ILE A 38 8.48 -7.23 22.79
C ILE A 38 8.74 -5.77 23.13
N GLU A 39 7.73 -4.90 23.02
CA GLU A 39 7.84 -3.46 23.22
C GLU A 39 8.42 -3.11 24.60
N ALA A 40 7.90 -3.75 25.64
CA ALA A 40 8.32 -3.49 27.01
C ALA A 40 9.80 -3.86 27.23
N GLU A 41 10.24 -5.02 26.70
CA GLU A 41 11.62 -5.48 26.79
C GLU A 41 12.58 -4.59 25.98
N ALA A 42 12.17 -4.20 24.78
CA ALA A 42 12.96 -3.33 23.92
C ALA A 42 13.13 -1.92 24.49
N LYS A 43 12.06 -1.34 25.03
CA LYS A 43 12.12 -0.05 25.75
C LYS A 43 13.04 -0.14 26.99
N ALA A 44 12.95 -1.21 27.75
CA ALA A 44 13.83 -1.45 28.90
C ALA A 44 15.31 -1.60 28.49
N ALA A 45 15.57 -2.11 27.27
CA ALA A 45 16.91 -2.21 26.72
C ALA A 45 17.46 -0.87 26.19
N GLY A 46 16.60 0.15 26.04
CA GLY A 46 16.97 1.48 25.55
C GLY A 46 16.72 1.71 24.06
N VAL A 47 15.82 0.93 23.45
CA VAL A 47 15.30 1.21 22.08
C VAL A 47 14.47 2.48 22.14
N THR A 48 14.69 3.39 21.19
CA THR A 48 14.04 4.69 21.15
C THR A 48 12.76 4.68 20.31
N ALA A 49 12.75 3.96 19.19
CA ALA A 49 11.60 3.85 18.32
C ALA A 49 11.62 2.54 17.53
N PHE A 50 10.48 2.23 16.92
CA PHE A 50 10.29 1.07 16.02
C PHE A 50 9.84 1.55 14.65
N CYS A 51 10.17 0.77 13.62
CA CYS A 51 9.66 0.96 12.27
C CYS A 51 9.33 -0.41 11.68
N SER A 52 8.15 -0.53 11.10
CA SER A 52 7.69 -1.77 10.47
C SER A 52 8.36 -2.02 9.12
N LYS A 53 8.46 -3.29 8.74
CA LYS A 53 8.77 -3.70 7.37
C LYS A 53 7.50 -4.20 6.68
N PRO A 54 7.18 -3.77 5.46
CA PRO A 54 7.95 -2.87 4.58
C PRO A 54 7.99 -1.45 5.11
N MET A 55 9.15 -0.79 5.00
CA MET A 55 9.40 0.54 5.55
C MET A 55 8.79 1.60 4.63
N PHE A 56 7.78 2.31 5.11
CA PHE A 56 7.24 3.48 4.43
C PHE A 56 7.97 4.76 4.86
N LEU A 57 7.99 5.75 3.99
CA LEU A 57 8.67 7.03 4.26
C LEU A 57 8.04 7.77 5.46
N SER A 58 6.72 7.68 5.62
CA SER A 58 5.96 8.16 6.78
C SER A 58 6.47 7.55 8.07
N ASP A 59 6.52 6.20 8.12
CA ASP A 59 6.90 5.44 9.31
C ASP A 59 8.34 5.72 9.72
N LEU A 60 9.23 5.79 8.72
CA LEU A 60 10.62 6.15 8.94
C LEU A 60 10.76 7.58 9.48
N ARG A 61 10.00 8.53 8.92
CA ARG A 61 9.98 9.92 9.39
C ARG A 61 9.53 10.00 10.82
N ASP A 62 8.43 9.35 11.16
CA ASP A 62 7.86 9.38 12.51
C ASP A 62 8.77 8.68 13.53
N ALA A 63 9.39 7.56 13.15
CA ALA A 63 10.41 6.90 13.96
C ALA A 63 11.65 7.79 14.17
N LEU A 64 12.09 8.53 13.16
CA LEU A 64 13.21 9.48 13.27
C LEU A 64 12.85 10.67 14.16
N LEU A 65 11.66 11.25 14.02
CA LEU A 65 11.20 12.35 14.87
C LEU A 65 11.09 11.91 16.33
N THR A 66 10.54 10.72 16.59
CA THR A 66 10.50 10.12 17.93
C THR A 66 11.89 9.88 18.48
N ALA A 67 12.80 9.34 17.68
CA ALA A 67 14.14 9.01 18.09
C ALA A 67 15.01 10.25 18.37
N THR A 68 14.78 11.37 17.68
CA THR A 68 15.57 12.60 17.84
C THR A 68 14.99 13.54 18.91
N GLY A 69 13.96 13.11 19.66
CA GLY A 69 13.33 13.94 20.70
C GLY A 69 12.55 15.14 20.15
N HIS A 70 12.44 15.26 18.85
CA HIS A 70 11.42 16.05 18.20
C HIS A 70 10.17 15.17 18.23
N ALA A 71 9.54 15.06 19.43
CA ALA A 71 8.21 14.49 19.46
C ALA A 71 7.49 15.07 18.24
N PRO A 72 6.82 14.24 17.42
CA PRO A 72 5.80 14.82 16.58
C PRO A 72 5.07 15.72 17.56
N THR A 73 5.20 17.07 17.43
CA THR A 73 4.23 17.94 18.06
C THR A 73 2.98 17.14 17.88
N ALA A 74 2.30 16.78 18.96
CA ALA A 74 0.98 16.28 18.84
C ALA A 74 0.20 17.33 18.03
N ALA A 75 0.55 17.47 16.77
CA ALA A 75 -0.41 17.35 15.75
C ALA A 75 -1.07 16.08 16.23
N GLU A 76 -2.09 16.23 17.08
CA GLU A 76 -3.27 15.39 17.07
C GLU A 76 -3.17 14.77 15.71
N PRO A 77 -3.04 13.38 15.61
CA PRO A 77 -3.13 12.86 14.28
C PRO A 77 -4.14 13.82 13.69
N ASP A 78 -3.77 14.60 12.66
CA ASP A 78 -4.81 15.16 11.85
C ASP A 78 -5.64 13.94 11.48
N VAL A 79 -6.34 13.50 12.46
CA VAL A 79 -7.70 13.10 12.41
C VAL A 79 -8.33 14.42 12.03
N LEU A 80 -8.01 14.88 10.83
CA LEU A 80 -9.04 15.43 9.95
C LEU A 80 -10.15 14.46 10.22
N PRO A 81 -11.24 14.91 10.98
CA PRO A 81 -12.30 14.01 11.39
C PRO A 81 -12.43 13.13 10.19
N GLU A 82 -12.16 11.81 10.34
CA GLU A 82 -12.27 10.89 9.23
C GLU A 82 -13.57 11.30 8.58
N ALA A 83 -13.50 12.26 7.68
CA ALA A 83 -14.50 12.41 6.67
C ALA A 83 -14.31 11.10 6.00
N GLN A 84 -15.02 10.09 6.55
CA GLN A 84 -15.01 8.70 6.15
C GLN A 84 -15.07 8.83 4.66
N ALA A 85 -13.95 8.53 3.99
CA ALA A 85 -13.89 8.73 2.55
C ALA A 85 -15.09 7.95 2.04
N ASP A 86 -16.17 8.64 1.75
CA ASP A 86 -17.45 8.05 1.43
C ASP A 86 -17.46 7.83 -0.06
N PHE A 87 -17.10 6.62 -0.44
CA PHE A 87 -17.11 6.19 -1.83
C PHE A 87 -18.43 5.51 -2.22
N ARG A 88 -19.52 5.76 -1.49
CA ARG A 88 -20.83 5.19 -1.78
C ARG A 88 -21.28 5.48 -3.19
N GLY A 89 -21.61 4.39 -3.89
CA GLY A 89 -22.06 4.46 -5.27
C GLY A 89 -20.94 4.51 -6.31
N ARG A 90 -19.68 4.59 -5.91
CA ARG A 90 -18.54 4.44 -6.82
C ARG A 90 -18.33 2.98 -7.18
N HIS A 91 -18.13 2.72 -8.46
CA HIS A 91 -17.91 1.38 -8.99
C HIS A 91 -16.44 1.11 -9.27
N VAL A 92 -15.90 0.08 -8.65
CA VAL A 92 -14.52 -0.38 -8.86
C VAL A 92 -14.51 -1.73 -9.55
N LEU A 93 -13.67 -1.87 -10.58
CA LEU A 93 -13.29 -3.17 -11.12
C LEU A 93 -11.99 -3.63 -10.46
N LEU A 94 -12.08 -4.64 -9.62
CA LEU A 94 -10.92 -5.28 -8.97
C LEU A 94 -10.43 -6.44 -9.83
N VAL A 95 -9.17 -6.39 -10.26
CA VAL A 95 -8.54 -7.41 -11.09
C VAL A 95 -7.41 -8.06 -10.31
N GLU A 96 -7.60 -9.29 -9.88
CA GLU A 96 -6.72 -10.08 -9.02
C GLU A 96 -6.93 -11.56 -9.31
N ASP A 97 -5.88 -12.31 -9.60
CA ASP A 97 -5.97 -13.72 -9.94
C ASP A 97 -6.09 -14.64 -8.70
N ASN A 98 -5.48 -14.25 -7.59
CA ASN A 98 -5.57 -15.01 -6.34
C ASN A 98 -6.93 -14.78 -5.67
N GLU A 99 -7.69 -15.87 -5.48
CA GLU A 99 -9.05 -15.84 -4.91
C GLU A 99 -9.07 -15.22 -3.51
N LEU A 100 -8.14 -15.63 -2.63
CA LEU A 100 -8.09 -15.11 -1.26
C LEU A 100 -7.76 -13.62 -1.21
N ASN A 101 -6.78 -13.16 -2.00
CA ASN A 101 -6.45 -11.74 -2.08
C ASN A 101 -7.63 -10.92 -2.62
N ARG A 102 -8.34 -11.48 -3.60
CA ARG A 102 -9.52 -10.87 -4.19
C ARG A 102 -10.66 -10.72 -3.18
N GLU A 103 -10.94 -11.77 -2.40
CA GLU A 103 -11.96 -11.73 -1.34
C GLU A 103 -11.62 -10.67 -0.28
N ILE A 104 -10.39 -10.65 0.23
CA ILE A 104 -9.95 -9.67 1.22
C ILE A 104 -10.10 -8.24 0.67
N ALA A 105 -9.66 -7.98 -0.57
CA ALA A 105 -9.75 -6.66 -1.16
C ALA A 105 -11.21 -6.23 -1.40
N VAL A 106 -12.10 -7.15 -1.77
CA VAL A 106 -13.54 -6.89 -1.91
C VAL A 106 -14.16 -6.47 -0.58
N GLU A 107 -13.87 -7.18 0.51
CA GLU A 107 -14.38 -6.84 1.85
C GLU A 107 -13.92 -5.43 2.27
N ILE A 108 -12.62 -5.13 2.10
CA ILE A 108 -12.09 -3.80 2.40
C ILE A 108 -12.81 -2.72 1.60
N LEU A 109 -12.97 -2.89 0.29
CA LEU A 109 -13.62 -1.90 -0.56
C LEU A 109 -15.11 -1.71 -0.22
N HIS A 110 -15.81 -2.79 0.16
CA HIS A 110 -17.20 -2.73 0.60
C HIS A 110 -17.35 -1.93 1.91
N GLU A 111 -16.44 -2.06 2.87
CA GLU A 111 -16.44 -1.27 4.11
C GLU A 111 -16.42 0.24 3.84
N TYR A 112 -15.74 0.66 2.77
CA TYR A 112 -15.68 2.06 2.34
C TYR A 112 -16.80 2.48 1.38
N GLY A 113 -17.77 1.59 1.11
CA GLY A 113 -18.99 1.89 0.35
C GLY A 113 -18.88 1.71 -1.16
N PHE A 114 -17.78 1.15 -1.67
CA PHE A 114 -17.66 0.83 -3.10
C PHE A 114 -18.59 -0.29 -3.54
N LEU A 115 -19.04 -0.20 -4.78
CA LEU A 115 -19.62 -1.31 -5.53
C LEU A 115 -18.50 -1.99 -6.30
N VAL A 116 -18.28 -3.29 -6.09
CA VAL A 116 -17.11 -3.99 -6.62
C VAL A 116 -17.52 -5.06 -7.62
N ASP A 117 -17.02 -4.95 -8.84
CA ASP A 117 -16.99 -6.05 -9.81
C ASP A 117 -15.57 -6.65 -9.82
N THR A 118 -15.43 -7.95 -10.03
CA THR A 118 -14.14 -8.63 -9.99
C THR A 118 -13.77 -9.24 -11.34
N ALA A 119 -12.47 -9.38 -11.62
CA ALA A 119 -11.93 -10.13 -12.75
C ALA A 119 -10.69 -10.93 -12.31
N GLU A 120 -10.56 -12.16 -12.81
CA GLU A 120 -9.47 -13.07 -12.41
C GLU A 120 -8.21 -12.93 -13.26
N ASN A 121 -8.25 -12.12 -14.31
CA ASN A 121 -7.11 -11.84 -15.18
C ASN A 121 -7.38 -10.61 -16.06
N GLY A 122 -6.33 -10.12 -16.72
CA GLY A 122 -6.43 -8.94 -17.59
C GLY A 122 -7.36 -9.10 -18.78
N ALA A 123 -7.54 -10.31 -19.33
CA ALA A 123 -8.44 -10.50 -20.47
C ALA A 123 -9.90 -10.28 -20.07
N ILE A 124 -10.32 -10.83 -18.94
CA ILE A 124 -11.67 -10.63 -18.39
C ILE A 124 -11.87 -9.15 -18.04
N ALA A 125 -10.86 -8.48 -17.50
CA ALA A 125 -10.92 -7.06 -17.18
C ALA A 125 -11.16 -6.21 -18.44
N VAL A 126 -10.40 -6.43 -19.50
CA VAL A 126 -10.58 -5.75 -20.78
C VAL A 126 -11.99 -5.97 -21.34
N ASP A 127 -12.48 -7.21 -21.28
CA ASP A 127 -13.82 -7.55 -21.78
C ASP A 127 -14.92 -6.88 -20.95
N LYS A 128 -14.77 -6.81 -19.64
CA LYS A 128 -15.71 -6.11 -18.75
C LYS A 128 -15.73 -4.61 -19.03
N VAL A 129 -14.58 -3.94 -19.14
CA VAL A 129 -14.52 -2.51 -19.47
C VAL A 129 -15.11 -2.25 -20.86
N ARG A 130 -14.81 -3.10 -21.85
CA ARG A 130 -15.32 -2.96 -23.23
C ARG A 130 -16.83 -3.14 -23.35
N SER A 131 -17.41 -4.10 -22.63
CA SER A 131 -18.82 -4.48 -22.76
C SER A 131 -19.76 -3.71 -21.82
N SER A 132 -19.25 -3.08 -20.79
CA SER A 132 -20.03 -2.29 -19.84
C SER A 132 -20.41 -0.92 -20.40
N PRO A 133 -21.42 -0.22 -19.86
CA PRO A 133 -21.62 1.20 -20.11
C PRO A 133 -20.33 2.01 -19.89
N ALA A 134 -20.16 3.12 -20.61
CA ALA A 134 -18.91 3.89 -20.60
C ALA A 134 -18.55 4.48 -19.22
N ASP A 135 -19.55 4.72 -18.41
CA ASP A 135 -19.50 5.29 -17.05
C ASP A 135 -19.67 4.23 -15.95
N ARG A 136 -19.58 2.95 -16.30
CA ARG A 136 -19.78 1.86 -15.31
C ARG A 136 -18.73 1.84 -14.22
N TYR A 137 -17.46 2.05 -14.58
CA TYR A 137 -16.36 1.97 -13.63
C TYR A 137 -15.74 3.34 -13.40
N ASP A 138 -15.71 3.78 -12.15
CA ASP A 138 -14.99 4.97 -11.72
C ASP A 138 -13.47 4.71 -11.63
N LEU A 139 -13.09 3.43 -11.44
CA LEU A 139 -11.72 3.01 -11.21
C LEU A 139 -11.52 1.53 -11.55
N VAL A 140 -10.30 1.18 -11.96
CA VAL A 140 -9.81 -0.20 -12.06
C VAL A 140 -8.61 -0.38 -11.13
N LEU A 141 -8.70 -1.31 -10.18
CA LEU A 141 -7.56 -1.82 -9.42
C LEU A 141 -7.00 -3.03 -10.15
N MET A 142 -5.78 -2.94 -10.65
CA MET A 142 -5.20 -3.89 -11.60
C MET A 142 -3.95 -4.54 -11.02
N ASP A 143 -4.02 -5.84 -10.71
CA ASP A 143 -2.80 -6.60 -10.47
C ASP A 143 -1.92 -6.61 -11.73
N ILE A 144 -0.62 -6.46 -11.51
CA ILE A 144 0.35 -6.50 -12.62
C ILE A 144 0.64 -7.93 -13.03
N GLN A 145 0.84 -8.83 -12.07
CA GLN A 145 1.31 -10.20 -12.33
C GLN A 145 0.15 -11.19 -12.29
N MET A 146 -0.42 -11.46 -13.43
CA MET A 146 -1.55 -12.41 -13.59
C MET A 146 -1.33 -13.36 -14.76
N PRO A 147 -1.88 -14.58 -14.70
CA PRO A 147 -1.89 -15.51 -15.81
C PRO A 147 -2.81 -15.02 -16.94
N VAL A 148 -2.70 -15.62 -18.11
CA VAL A 148 -3.48 -15.35 -19.33
C VAL A 148 -3.17 -13.99 -19.94
N MET A 149 -3.32 -12.90 -19.18
CA MET A 149 -2.99 -11.53 -19.58
C MET A 149 -2.58 -10.73 -18.35
N ASP A 150 -1.35 -10.20 -18.38
CA ASP A 150 -0.83 -9.33 -17.32
C ASP A 150 -1.49 -7.94 -17.32
N GLY A 151 -1.31 -7.22 -16.20
CA GLY A 151 -1.91 -5.91 -16.01
C GLY A 151 -1.41 -4.83 -16.97
N TYR A 152 -0.15 -4.90 -17.40
CA TYR A 152 0.39 -3.96 -18.40
C TYR A 152 -0.30 -4.11 -19.75
N THR A 153 -0.38 -5.36 -20.23
CA THR A 153 -1.06 -5.69 -21.50
C THR A 153 -2.55 -5.33 -21.43
N ALA A 154 -3.21 -5.63 -20.31
CA ALA A 154 -4.60 -5.27 -20.09
C ALA A 154 -4.81 -3.74 -20.16
N THR A 155 -3.96 -2.97 -19.47
CA THR A 155 -4.01 -1.51 -19.48
C THR A 155 -3.85 -0.95 -20.89
N GLN A 156 -2.85 -1.41 -21.65
CA GLN A 156 -2.65 -0.97 -23.04
C GLN A 156 -3.87 -1.26 -23.91
N ARG A 157 -4.52 -2.43 -23.73
CA ARG A 157 -5.74 -2.78 -24.48
C ARG A 157 -6.92 -1.92 -24.07
N ILE A 158 -7.07 -1.59 -22.79
CA ILE A 158 -8.11 -0.66 -22.31
C ILE A 158 -7.88 0.73 -22.91
N ARG A 159 -6.63 1.23 -22.89
CA ARG A 159 -6.28 2.54 -23.47
C ARG A 159 -6.48 2.61 -24.99
N ALA A 160 -6.42 1.47 -25.67
CA ALA A 160 -6.67 1.35 -27.12
C ALA A 160 -8.14 1.16 -27.50
N LEU A 161 -9.08 1.20 -26.56
CA LEU A 161 -10.50 1.12 -26.88
C LEU A 161 -10.97 2.35 -27.68
N ASN A 162 -11.88 2.13 -28.63
CA ASN A 162 -12.40 3.21 -29.48
C ASN A 162 -13.28 4.23 -28.72
N ASP A 163 -13.82 3.85 -27.59
CA ASP A 163 -14.62 4.73 -26.74
C ASP A 163 -13.71 5.52 -25.78
N PRO A 164 -13.62 6.84 -25.92
CA PRO A 164 -12.72 7.65 -25.12
C PRO A 164 -13.02 7.60 -23.60
N ALA A 165 -14.28 7.47 -23.21
CA ALA A 165 -14.66 7.42 -21.81
C ALA A 165 -14.18 6.12 -21.15
N ARG A 166 -14.32 4.98 -21.85
CA ARG A 166 -13.77 3.70 -21.39
C ARG A 166 -12.25 3.69 -21.40
N ALA A 167 -11.63 4.24 -22.44
CA ALA A 167 -10.18 4.32 -22.54
C ALA A 167 -9.55 5.22 -21.45
N ALA A 168 -10.29 6.19 -20.93
CA ALA A 168 -9.84 7.14 -19.92
C ALA A 168 -10.07 6.66 -18.48
N VAL A 169 -10.73 5.51 -18.26
CA VAL A 169 -10.98 5.02 -16.88
C VAL A 169 -9.69 5.00 -16.07
N PRO A 170 -9.66 5.56 -14.86
CA PRO A 170 -8.48 5.50 -14.00
C PRO A 170 -8.07 4.06 -13.70
N ILE A 171 -6.77 3.76 -13.81
CA ILE A 171 -6.22 2.43 -13.53
C ILE A 171 -5.10 2.58 -12.51
N VAL A 172 -5.24 1.89 -11.38
CA VAL A 172 -4.23 1.81 -10.31
C VAL A 172 -3.59 0.44 -10.34
N ALA A 173 -2.28 0.40 -10.49
CA ALA A 173 -1.51 -0.83 -10.41
C ALA A 173 -1.48 -1.37 -8.99
N MET A 174 -1.61 -2.68 -8.82
CA MET A 174 -1.28 -3.42 -7.59
C MET A 174 -0.06 -4.30 -7.87
N THR A 175 1.03 -4.14 -7.11
CA THR A 175 2.28 -4.86 -7.36
C THR A 175 2.94 -5.34 -6.08
N ALA A 176 3.56 -6.53 -6.13
CA ALA A 176 4.41 -7.03 -5.05
C ALA A 176 5.79 -6.34 -5.03
N ASN A 177 6.19 -5.70 -6.13
CA ASN A 177 7.49 -5.07 -6.31
C ASN A 177 7.33 -3.56 -6.53
N VAL A 178 8.03 -2.77 -5.72
CA VAL A 178 7.98 -1.29 -5.76
C VAL A 178 9.25 -0.72 -6.41
N PHE A 179 9.92 -1.48 -7.29
CA PHE A 179 11.11 -0.99 -7.97
C PHE A 179 10.76 0.15 -8.95
N GLU A 180 11.66 1.10 -9.04
CA GLU A 180 11.47 2.31 -9.86
C GLU A 180 11.23 2.00 -11.34
N GLU A 181 11.81 0.90 -11.83
CA GLU A 181 11.61 0.40 -13.19
C GLU A 181 10.17 -0.08 -13.43
N GLU A 182 9.58 -0.82 -12.48
CA GLU A 182 8.19 -1.29 -12.58
C GLU A 182 7.20 -0.13 -12.48
N ARG A 183 7.48 0.81 -11.59
CA ARG A 183 6.70 2.05 -11.47
C ARG A 183 6.70 2.84 -12.77
N LYS A 184 7.88 3.07 -13.35
CA LYS A 184 8.01 3.76 -14.63
C LYS A 184 7.23 3.03 -15.73
N ARG A 185 7.37 1.71 -15.81
CA ARG A 185 6.64 0.88 -16.79
C ARG A 185 5.12 0.98 -16.62
N ALA A 186 4.62 1.03 -15.39
CA ALA A 186 3.20 1.19 -15.11
C ALA A 186 2.67 2.53 -15.65
N PHE A 187 3.38 3.63 -15.42
CA PHE A 187 3.00 4.93 -15.97
C PHE A 187 3.15 4.99 -17.49
N ASP A 188 4.22 4.42 -18.05
CA ASP A 188 4.47 4.40 -19.50
C ASP A 188 3.38 3.62 -20.27
N CYS A 189 2.76 2.60 -19.67
CA CYS A 189 1.65 1.87 -20.26
C CYS A 189 0.28 2.54 -20.07
N GLY A 190 0.20 3.64 -19.31
CA GLY A 190 -1.00 4.44 -19.11
C GLY A 190 -1.76 4.20 -17.80
N MET A 191 -1.12 3.62 -16.77
CA MET A 191 -1.68 3.57 -15.42
C MET A 191 -1.56 4.93 -14.73
N ASN A 192 -2.48 5.23 -13.81
CA ASN A 192 -2.59 6.55 -13.15
C ASN A 192 -1.87 6.59 -11.80
N ALA A 193 -1.82 5.46 -11.09
CA ALA A 193 -1.12 5.32 -9.82
C ALA A 193 -0.71 3.87 -9.59
N PHE A 194 -0.05 3.61 -8.46
CA PHE A 194 0.31 2.24 -8.07
C PHE A 194 0.19 2.08 -6.55
N LEU A 195 -0.07 0.84 -6.14
CA LEU A 195 -0.16 0.39 -4.75
C LEU A 195 0.73 -0.84 -4.56
N SER A 196 1.42 -0.91 -3.45
CA SER A 196 2.17 -2.10 -3.06
C SER A 196 1.25 -3.17 -2.47
N LYS A 197 1.52 -4.44 -2.77
CA LYS A 197 0.95 -5.57 -2.05
C LYS A 197 1.87 -5.95 -0.88
N PRO A 198 1.33 -6.35 0.30
CA PRO A 198 -0.09 -6.43 0.63
C PRO A 198 -0.75 -5.04 0.68
N LEU A 199 -2.05 -4.98 0.35
CA LEU A 199 -2.79 -3.71 0.35
C LEU A 199 -2.88 -3.16 1.79
N VAL A 200 -2.25 -2.02 2.01
CA VAL A 200 -2.36 -1.26 3.26
C VAL A 200 -3.55 -0.31 3.12
N ILE A 201 -4.51 -0.40 4.03
CA ILE A 201 -5.80 0.30 3.96
C ILE A 201 -5.60 1.80 3.80
N ASP A 202 -4.77 2.42 4.63
CA ASP A 202 -4.54 3.87 4.59
C ASP A 202 -3.97 4.34 3.24
N ALA A 203 -3.00 3.59 2.68
CA ALA A 203 -2.40 3.88 1.38
C ALA A 203 -3.42 3.69 0.24
N LEU A 204 -4.26 2.65 0.33
CA LEU A 204 -5.35 2.42 -0.62
C LEU A 204 -6.32 3.59 -0.62
N ILE A 205 -6.86 3.96 0.54
CA ILE A 205 -7.85 5.03 0.68
C ILE A 205 -7.28 6.39 0.27
N ALA A 206 -6.04 6.71 0.64
CA ALA A 206 -5.37 7.95 0.21
C ALA A 206 -5.26 8.01 -1.33
N THR A 207 -4.77 6.93 -1.96
CA THR A 207 -4.63 6.86 -3.42
C THR A 207 -5.98 6.97 -4.13
N LEU A 208 -7.01 6.29 -3.62
CA LEU A 208 -8.37 6.34 -4.19
C LEU A 208 -8.98 7.74 -4.07
N ARG A 209 -8.74 8.43 -2.95
CA ARG A 209 -9.18 9.81 -2.77
C ARG A 209 -8.53 10.74 -3.79
N ASP A 210 -7.23 10.65 -3.98
CA ASP A 210 -6.48 11.51 -4.92
C ASP A 210 -6.93 11.32 -6.38
N ILE A 211 -7.40 10.13 -6.74
CA ILE A 211 -7.81 9.81 -8.12
C ILE A 211 -9.29 10.13 -8.38
N LEU A 212 -10.16 10.01 -7.38
CA LEU A 212 -11.61 10.14 -7.53
C LEU A 212 -12.14 11.54 -7.16
N HIS A 213 -11.27 12.42 -6.66
CA HIS A 213 -11.53 13.84 -6.40
C HIS A 213 -10.76 14.71 -7.35
#